data_f9f793030121214e74c22b87ee22a271
#
_entry.id   f9f793030121214e74c22b87ee22a271
#
_cell.length_a   1.000
_cell.length_b   1.000
_cell.length_c   1.000
_cell.angle_alpha   90.00
_cell.angle_beta   90.00
_cell.angle_gamma   90.00
#
_symmetry.space_group_name_H-M   'P 1'
#
loop_
_entity.id
_entity.type
_entity.pdbx_description
1 polymer ?
#
loop_
_entity_poly.entity_id
_entity_poly.type
_entity_poly.pdbx_seq_one_letter_code
_entity_poly.pdbx_strand_id
1 'polypeptide(L)'
;MVEEFARDHLLVRYDERGNGLSDWEVENFSFESFVQDLASVVDSLGMNRFPILGISQGGPVAIAYAVRHPERVSHLILYGSYARGWANREVPEIIERWQVTKGLIKLGWGQDNPAFRQLWSSLYIPDATPEQWQWFNDLHRVSTSPENALRLYDELGKIYVGDLLKHVKAPTLVLHCRDDFVVPFEEGRLLAAKIPGARFVPLEGRNHLLLESEMAWPKFVTEVRRFLGTEQVK
;
A
#
# COMPACT_ATOMS: atom_id res chain seq x y z
N MET A 1 4.36 5.63 12.16
CA MET A 1 5.21 5.43 10.96
C MET A 1 5.83 6.73 10.47
N VAL A 2 5.04 7.78 10.19
CA VAL A 2 5.57 9.08 9.72
C VAL A 2 6.56 9.64 10.73
N GLU A 3 6.16 9.83 11.98
CA GLU A 3 7.01 10.36 13.03
C GLU A 3 8.27 9.51 13.28
N GLU A 4 8.17 8.19 13.13
CA GLU A 4 9.29 7.27 13.36
C GLU A 4 10.40 7.46 12.33
N PHE A 5 10.06 7.54 11.04
CA PHE A 5 11.07 7.68 10.00
C PHE A 5 11.48 9.12 9.72
N ALA A 6 10.63 10.10 10.03
CA ALA A 6 10.97 11.52 9.89
C ALA A 6 12.01 12.02 10.91
N ARG A 7 12.36 11.23 11.93
CA ARG A 7 13.40 11.59 12.92
C ARG A 7 14.79 11.71 12.30
N ASP A 8 15.08 10.90 11.28
CA ASP A 8 16.41 10.76 10.69
C ASP A 8 16.42 10.72 9.16
N HIS A 9 15.24 10.85 8.53
CA HIS A 9 15.09 10.88 7.08
C HIS A 9 14.22 12.07 6.66
N LEU A 10 14.48 12.60 5.46
CA LEU A 10 13.50 13.40 4.76
C LEU A 10 12.40 12.44 4.26
N LEU A 11 11.26 12.44 4.92
CA LEU A 11 10.11 11.63 4.54
C LEU A 11 9.16 12.45 3.66
N VAL A 12 8.94 11.96 2.44
CA VAL A 12 7.97 12.53 1.50
C VAL A 12 6.79 11.56 1.37
N ARG A 13 5.59 12.09 1.46
CA ARG A 13 4.35 11.41 1.12
C ARG A 13 3.44 12.35 0.36
N TYR A 14 2.55 11.82 -0.42
CA TYR A 14 1.54 12.58 -1.14
C TYR A 14 0.19 11.86 -1.08
N ASP A 15 -0.87 12.61 -1.24
CA ASP A 15 -2.19 12.05 -1.43
C ASP A 15 -2.38 11.72 -2.91
N GLU A 16 -2.79 10.50 -3.20
CA GLU A 16 -3.03 10.04 -4.55
C GLU A 16 -4.15 10.86 -5.20
N ARG A 17 -4.13 11.00 -6.53
CA ARG A 17 -5.17 11.70 -7.29
C ARG A 17 -6.57 11.24 -6.87
N GLY A 18 -7.49 12.19 -6.73
CA GLY A 18 -8.86 11.92 -6.28
C GLY A 18 -8.99 11.70 -4.78
N ASN A 19 -7.93 11.85 -3.99
CA ASN A 19 -7.94 11.59 -2.54
C ASN A 19 -7.32 12.73 -1.74
N GLY A 20 -7.72 12.83 -0.47
CA GLY A 20 -7.13 13.71 0.52
C GLY A 20 -7.15 15.18 0.10
N LEU A 21 -5.97 15.81 0.08
CA LEU A 21 -5.77 17.20 -0.32
C LEU A 21 -5.44 17.36 -1.81
N SER A 22 -5.32 16.24 -2.56
CA SER A 22 -5.17 16.28 -4.01
C SER A 22 -6.50 16.59 -4.70
N ASP A 23 -6.46 17.00 -5.96
CA ASP A 23 -7.67 17.30 -6.74
C ASP A 23 -8.61 16.09 -6.80
N TRP A 24 -9.89 16.31 -6.51
CA TRP A 24 -10.92 15.27 -6.55
C TRP A 24 -11.61 15.16 -7.91
N GLU A 25 -11.58 16.22 -8.72
CA GLU A 25 -12.10 16.20 -10.09
C GLU A 25 -11.02 15.58 -11.01
N VAL A 26 -11.01 14.24 -11.07
CA VAL A 26 -9.99 13.47 -11.79
C VAL A 26 -10.64 12.70 -12.93
N GLU A 27 -10.19 12.95 -14.15
CA GLU A 27 -10.67 12.25 -15.35
C GLU A 27 -10.10 10.83 -15.45
N ASN A 28 -8.82 10.65 -15.10
CA ASN A 28 -8.09 9.38 -15.29
C ASN A 28 -7.64 8.76 -13.98
N PHE A 29 -8.16 7.56 -13.69
CA PHE A 29 -7.76 6.66 -12.59
C PHE A 29 -7.12 5.40 -13.18
N SER A 30 -6.08 5.52 -13.97
CA SER A 30 -5.34 4.37 -14.47
C SER A 30 -4.09 4.07 -13.64
N PHE A 31 -3.66 2.82 -13.61
CA PHE A 31 -2.40 2.42 -12.99
C PHE A 31 -1.22 3.25 -13.51
N GLU A 32 -1.21 3.52 -14.81
CA GLU A 32 -0.17 4.33 -15.44
C GLU A 32 -0.15 5.76 -14.89
N SER A 33 -1.32 6.35 -14.63
CA SER A 33 -1.39 7.70 -14.05
C SER A 33 -0.87 7.74 -12.60
N PHE A 34 -1.05 6.68 -11.82
CA PHE A 34 -0.48 6.59 -10.47
C PHE A 34 1.06 6.53 -10.49
N VAL A 35 1.62 5.80 -11.43
CA VAL A 35 3.09 5.76 -11.61
C VAL A 35 3.63 7.13 -12.04
N GLN A 36 2.88 7.85 -12.88
CA GLN A 36 3.24 9.19 -13.32
C GLN A 36 3.12 10.22 -12.20
N ASP A 37 2.15 10.10 -11.31
CA ASP A 37 2.05 10.94 -10.11
C ASP A 37 3.29 10.81 -9.22
N LEU A 38 3.72 9.59 -8.95
CA LEU A 38 4.96 9.35 -8.21
C LEU A 38 6.16 10.01 -8.91
N ALA A 39 6.29 9.86 -10.23
CA ALA A 39 7.36 10.50 -10.99
C ALA A 39 7.32 12.02 -10.87
N SER A 40 6.13 12.63 -11.00
CA SER A 40 5.94 14.08 -10.91
C SER A 40 6.30 14.62 -9.51
N VAL A 41 5.90 13.92 -8.44
CA VAL A 41 6.26 14.30 -7.07
C VAL A 41 7.77 14.26 -6.88
N VAL A 42 8.42 13.19 -7.30
CA VAL A 42 9.88 13.01 -7.16
C VAL A 42 10.65 14.08 -7.96
N ASP A 43 10.18 14.39 -9.17
CA ASP A 43 10.81 15.40 -10.03
C ASP A 43 10.67 16.81 -9.44
N SER A 44 9.50 17.13 -8.89
CA SER A 44 9.26 18.42 -8.24
C SER A 44 10.17 18.68 -7.02
N LEU A 45 10.62 17.63 -6.38
CA LEU A 45 11.53 17.69 -5.21
C LEU A 45 13.01 17.66 -5.60
N GLY A 46 13.34 17.49 -6.88
CA GLY A 46 14.72 17.39 -7.35
C GLY A 46 15.49 16.20 -6.77
N MET A 47 14.80 15.13 -6.37
CA MET A 47 15.41 13.95 -5.74
C MET A 47 16.09 13.08 -6.81
N ASN A 48 17.40 12.91 -6.71
CA ASN A 48 18.16 12.10 -7.65
C ASN A 48 18.08 10.59 -7.34
N ARG A 49 18.31 10.21 -6.08
CA ARG A 49 18.29 8.81 -5.66
C ARG A 49 17.77 8.66 -4.24
N PHE A 50 16.77 7.82 -4.04
CA PHE A 50 16.04 7.69 -2.79
C PHE A 50 15.48 6.27 -2.58
N PRO A 51 15.21 5.85 -1.34
CA PRO A 51 14.44 4.64 -1.07
C PRO A 51 12.95 4.90 -1.27
N ILE A 52 12.21 3.87 -1.66
CA ILE A 52 10.73 3.90 -1.76
C ILE A 52 10.15 2.87 -0.80
N LEU A 53 9.18 3.30 0.00
CA LEU A 53 8.29 2.40 0.75
C LEU A 53 6.92 2.38 0.06
N GLY A 54 6.62 1.26 -0.59
CA GLY A 54 5.31 0.98 -1.18
C GLY A 54 4.45 0.15 -0.23
N ILE A 55 3.34 0.73 0.23
CA ILE A 55 2.37 0.06 1.10
C ILE A 55 1.15 -0.30 0.27
N SER A 56 0.66 -1.54 0.38
CA SER A 56 -0.55 -1.99 -0.33
C SER A 56 -0.46 -1.70 -1.84
N GLN A 57 -1.41 -0.93 -2.41
CA GLN A 57 -1.39 -0.48 -3.81
C GLN A 57 -0.18 0.39 -4.17
N GLY A 58 0.44 1.04 -3.21
CA GLY A 58 1.70 1.76 -3.45
C GLY A 58 2.85 0.86 -3.86
N GLY A 59 2.78 -0.45 -3.57
CA GLY A 59 3.80 -1.41 -3.96
C GLY A 59 3.89 -1.64 -5.47
N PRO A 60 2.81 -1.99 -6.19
CA PRO A 60 2.81 -2.05 -7.65
C PRO A 60 3.31 -0.78 -8.33
N VAL A 61 2.90 0.40 -7.83
CA VAL A 61 3.36 1.70 -8.33
C VAL A 61 4.86 1.85 -8.15
N ALA A 62 5.37 1.55 -6.94
CA ALA A 62 6.80 1.58 -6.63
C ALA A 62 7.61 0.59 -7.47
N ILE A 63 7.10 -0.62 -7.71
CA ILE A 63 7.72 -1.62 -8.59
C ILE A 63 7.83 -1.10 -10.02
N ALA A 64 6.73 -0.59 -10.59
CA ALA A 64 6.74 -0.06 -11.95
C ALA A 64 7.71 1.13 -12.09
N TYR A 65 7.71 2.03 -11.11
CA TYR A 65 8.65 3.14 -11.08
C TYR A 65 10.12 2.66 -10.98
N ALA A 66 10.42 1.72 -10.08
CA ALA A 66 11.77 1.18 -9.89
C ALA A 66 12.32 0.46 -11.14
N VAL A 67 11.44 -0.19 -11.92
CA VAL A 67 11.84 -0.82 -13.19
C VAL A 67 12.13 0.21 -14.27
N ARG A 68 11.36 1.32 -14.32
CA ARG A 68 11.55 2.40 -15.32
C ARG A 68 12.74 3.32 -14.98
N HIS A 69 13.01 3.50 -13.69
CA HIS A 69 14.04 4.43 -13.17
C HIS A 69 14.99 3.73 -12.20
N PRO A 70 15.70 2.66 -12.63
CA PRO A 70 16.52 1.84 -11.73
C PRO A 70 17.69 2.62 -11.11
N GLU A 71 18.14 3.70 -11.73
CA GLU A 71 19.20 4.58 -11.22
C GLU A 71 18.72 5.45 -10.06
N ARG A 72 17.40 5.72 -9.98
CA ARG A 72 16.81 6.63 -8.98
C ARG A 72 16.39 5.92 -7.71
N VAL A 73 16.15 4.60 -7.75
CA VAL A 73 15.69 3.84 -6.58
C VAL A 73 16.87 3.17 -5.89
N SER A 74 17.20 3.62 -4.69
CA SER A 74 18.30 3.05 -3.91
C SER A 74 17.90 1.75 -3.20
N HIS A 75 16.69 1.70 -2.65
CA HIS A 75 16.09 0.55 -1.96
C HIS A 75 14.59 0.54 -2.22
N LEU A 76 14.04 -0.64 -2.38
CA LEU A 76 12.60 -0.85 -2.53
C LEU A 76 12.08 -1.62 -1.30
N ILE A 77 11.14 -1.04 -0.57
CA ILE A 77 10.51 -1.66 0.58
C ILE A 77 9.03 -1.84 0.24
N LEU A 78 8.53 -3.06 0.35
CA LEU A 78 7.15 -3.42 0.03
C LEU A 78 6.48 -3.98 1.29
N TYR A 79 5.44 -3.32 1.76
CA TYR A 79 4.68 -3.76 2.93
C TYR A 79 3.22 -4.03 2.55
N GLY A 80 2.71 -5.22 2.91
CA GLY A 80 1.31 -5.60 2.65
C GLY A 80 0.91 -5.46 1.19
N SER A 81 1.85 -5.66 0.26
CA SER A 81 1.71 -5.34 -1.15
C SER A 81 1.49 -6.59 -2.02
N TYR A 82 1.18 -6.38 -3.28
CA TYR A 82 0.80 -7.42 -4.22
C TYR A 82 1.36 -7.18 -5.63
N ALA A 83 1.47 -8.27 -6.41
CA ALA A 83 1.76 -8.21 -7.84
C ALA A 83 0.48 -8.29 -8.68
N ARG A 84 -0.58 -8.88 -8.11
CA ARG A 84 -1.84 -9.20 -8.79
C ARG A 84 -3.00 -8.60 -8.02
N GLY A 85 -3.69 -7.63 -8.61
CA GLY A 85 -4.98 -7.16 -8.10
C GLY A 85 -6.03 -8.27 -8.10
N TRP A 86 -7.17 -8.02 -7.47
CA TRP A 86 -8.21 -9.05 -7.25
C TRP A 86 -8.66 -9.76 -8.52
N ALA A 87 -8.81 -9.04 -9.63
CA ALA A 87 -9.25 -9.59 -10.92
C ALA A 87 -8.21 -10.54 -11.54
N ASN A 88 -6.95 -10.45 -11.14
CA ASN A 88 -5.84 -11.22 -11.71
C ASN A 88 -5.40 -12.41 -10.83
N ARG A 89 -6.12 -12.69 -9.76
CA ARG A 89 -5.77 -13.80 -8.85
C ARG A 89 -6.38 -15.14 -9.25
N GLU A 90 -7.31 -15.16 -10.22
CA GLU A 90 -7.96 -16.36 -10.76
C GLU A 90 -8.62 -17.24 -9.68
N VAL A 91 -9.04 -16.66 -8.56
CA VAL A 91 -9.75 -17.31 -7.47
C VAL A 91 -11.18 -16.81 -7.45
N PRO A 92 -12.18 -17.66 -7.78
CA PRO A 92 -13.58 -17.24 -7.95
C PRO A 92 -14.14 -16.48 -6.75
N GLU A 93 -13.85 -16.94 -5.53
CA GLU A 93 -14.33 -16.32 -4.30
C GLU A 93 -13.72 -14.91 -4.07
N ILE A 94 -12.49 -14.67 -4.52
CA ILE A 94 -11.87 -13.34 -4.46
C ILE A 94 -12.54 -12.39 -5.45
N ILE A 95 -12.83 -12.87 -6.65
CA ILE A 95 -13.53 -12.10 -7.69
C ILE A 95 -14.95 -11.76 -7.23
N GLU A 96 -15.68 -12.72 -6.66
CA GLU A 96 -17.02 -12.50 -6.12
C GLU A 96 -16.98 -11.45 -4.99
N ARG A 97 -16.07 -11.60 -4.02
CA ARG A 97 -15.88 -10.62 -2.94
C ARG A 97 -15.62 -9.22 -3.49
N TRP A 98 -14.79 -9.11 -4.51
CA TRP A 98 -14.50 -7.83 -5.17
C TRP A 98 -15.76 -7.19 -5.75
N GLN A 99 -16.61 -7.95 -6.44
CA GLN A 99 -17.87 -7.46 -7.00
C GLN A 99 -18.84 -7.01 -5.90
N VAL A 100 -18.99 -7.80 -4.83
CA VAL A 100 -19.83 -7.45 -3.69
C VAL A 100 -19.33 -6.16 -3.02
N THR A 101 -18.01 -6.03 -2.82
CA THR A 101 -17.42 -4.86 -2.19
C THR A 101 -17.64 -3.59 -3.02
N LYS A 102 -17.59 -3.65 -4.35
CA LYS A 102 -17.96 -2.52 -5.22
C LYS A 102 -19.41 -2.06 -4.98
N GLY A 103 -20.33 -3.00 -4.83
CA GLY A 103 -21.72 -2.69 -4.48
C GLY A 103 -21.83 -1.97 -3.13
N LEU A 104 -21.08 -2.42 -2.13
CA LEU A 104 -21.04 -1.79 -0.82
C LEU A 104 -20.42 -0.39 -0.85
N ILE A 105 -19.35 -0.17 -1.61
CA ILE A 105 -18.77 1.17 -1.81
C ILE A 105 -19.81 2.10 -2.41
N LYS A 106 -20.49 1.68 -3.47
CA LYS A 106 -21.49 2.49 -4.16
C LYS A 106 -22.65 2.92 -3.25
N LEU A 107 -23.04 2.05 -2.31
CA LEU A 107 -24.19 2.29 -1.44
C LEU A 107 -23.85 2.93 -0.09
N GLY A 108 -22.61 2.76 0.37
CA GLY A 108 -22.25 3.07 1.75
C GLY A 108 -21.10 4.05 1.95
N TRP A 109 -20.25 4.30 0.93
CA TRP A 109 -19.13 5.20 1.10
C TRP A 109 -19.60 6.64 1.42
N GLY A 110 -18.99 7.26 2.41
CA GLY A 110 -19.36 8.59 2.87
C GLY A 110 -20.66 8.67 3.67
N GLN A 111 -21.44 7.58 3.74
CA GLN A 111 -22.68 7.53 4.53
C GLN A 111 -22.37 7.32 6.01
N ASP A 112 -23.22 7.91 6.86
CA ASP A 112 -23.15 7.66 8.31
C ASP A 112 -23.86 6.34 8.68
N ASN A 113 -23.33 5.25 8.12
CA ASN A 113 -23.83 3.90 8.37
C ASN A 113 -22.78 3.09 9.14
N PRO A 114 -23.03 2.76 10.44
CA PRO A 114 -22.06 2.02 11.25
C PRO A 114 -21.65 0.67 10.67
N ALA A 115 -22.57 -0.07 10.05
CA ALA A 115 -22.28 -1.37 9.48
C ALA A 115 -21.28 -1.29 8.31
N PHE A 116 -21.42 -0.28 7.46
CA PHE A 116 -20.49 -0.05 6.36
C PHE A 116 -19.11 0.38 6.86
N ARG A 117 -19.07 1.31 7.82
CA ARG A 117 -17.82 1.77 8.42
C ARG A 117 -17.07 0.61 9.08
N GLN A 118 -17.77 -0.21 9.86
CA GLN A 118 -17.18 -1.36 10.56
C GLN A 118 -16.64 -2.43 9.61
N LEU A 119 -17.24 -2.59 8.43
CA LEU A 119 -16.71 -3.50 7.41
C LEU A 119 -15.26 -3.17 7.04
N TRP A 120 -14.97 -1.91 6.73
CA TRP A 120 -13.62 -1.48 6.34
C TRP A 120 -12.63 -1.58 7.50
N SER A 121 -13.00 -1.10 8.68
CA SER A 121 -12.15 -1.18 9.86
C SER A 121 -11.82 -2.63 10.21
N SER A 122 -12.79 -3.53 10.13
CA SER A 122 -12.57 -4.95 10.42
C SER A 122 -11.73 -5.69 9.38
N LEU A 123 -11.64 -5.17 8.16
CA LEU A 123 -10.76 -5.73 7.13
C LEU A 123 -9.34 -5.18 7.21
N TYR A 124 -9.20 -3.86 7.41
CA TYR A 124 -7.89 -3.19 7.34
C TYR A 124 -7.14 -3.17 8.67
N ILE A 125 -7.87 -3.05 9.77
CA ILE A 125 -7.29 -2.96 11.12
C ILE A 125 -8.11 -3.78 12.14
N PRO A 126 -8.28 -5.11 11.91
CA PRO A 126 -9.13 -5.96 12.77
C PRO A 126 -8.73 -5.96 14.24
N ASP A 127 -7.44 -5.79 14.55
CA ASP A 127 -6.91 -5.80 15.92
C ASP A 127 -6.81 -4.40 16.56
N ALA A 128 -7.42 -3.38 15.93
CA ALA A 128 -7.41 -2.02 16.44
C ALA A 128 -8.36 -1.82 17.61
N THR A 129 -8.10 -0.79 18.42
CA THR A 129 -9.03 -0.38 19.49
C THR A 129 -10.28 0.29 18.91
N PRO A 130 -11.39 0.40 19.68
CA PRO A 130 -12.58 1.12 19.23
C PRO A 130 -12.29 2.57 18.80
N GLU A 131 -11.36 3.26 19.47
CA GLU A 131 -10.96 4.62 19.16
C GLU A 131 -10.20 4.68 17.81
N GLN A 132 -9.33 3.69 17.54
CA GLN A 132 -8.62 3.57 16.27
C GLN A 132 -9.59 3.23 15.13
N TRP A 133 -10.61 2.40 15.37
CA TRP A 133 -11.67 2.14 14.41
C TRP A 133 -12.47 3.41 14.09
N GLN A 134 -12.83 4.19 15.12
CA GLN A 134 -13.54 5.45 14.92
C GLN A 134 -12.70 6.42 14.08
N TRP A 135 -11.43 6.60 14.41
CA TRP A 135 -10.50 7.41 13.63
C TRP A 135 -10.41 6.96 12.17
N PHE A 136 -10.26 5.67 11.93
CA PHE A 136 -10.14 5.12 10.58
C PHE A 136 -11.43 5.29 9.76
N ASN A 137 -12.57 5.13 10.41
CA ASN A 137 -13.88 5.37 9.82
C ASN A 137 -14.08 6.84 9.41
N ASP A 138 -13.67 7.77 10.27
CA ASP A 138 -13.76 9.21 9.98
C ASP A 138 -12.79 9.60 8.86
N LEU A 139 -11.58 9.04 8.85
CA LEU A 139 -10.62 9.23 7.76
C LEU A 139 -11.20 8.77 6.41
N HIS A 140 -11.76 7.57 6.34
CA HIS A 140 -12.40 7.05 5.12
C HIS A 140 -13.48 7.99 4.58
N ARG A 141 -14.32 8.52 5.47
CA ARG A 141 -15.42 9.38 5.09
C ARG A 141 -14.97 10.68 4.43
N VAL A 142 -13.82 11.23 4.85
CA VAL A 142 -13.32 12.52 4.37
C VAL A 142 -12.20 12.39 3.33
N SER A 143 -11.75 11.16 3.04
CA SER A 143 -10.59 10.95 2.18
C SER A 143 -10.91 11.08 0.69
N THR A 144 -12.12 10.74 0.27
CA THR A 144 -12.51 10.81 -1.14
C THR A 144 -14.03 10.68 -1.32
N SER A 145 -14.54 11.03 -2.51
CA SER A 145 -15.95 10.84 -2.86
C SER A 145 -16.29 9.35 -3.08
N PRO A 146 -17.58 8.96 -2.93
CA PRO A 146 -18.02 7.60 -3.25
C PRO A 146 -17.70 7.17 -4.67
N GLU A 147 -17.80 8.09 -5.62
CA GLU A 147 -17.49 7.85 -7.03
C GLU A 147 -16.00 7.56 -7.23
N ASN A 148 -15.12 8.41 -6.68
CA ASN A 148 -13.68 8.20 -6.76
C ASN A 148 -13.25 6.94 -6.03
N ALA A 149 -13.80 6.65 -4.85
CA ALA A 149 -13.54 5.42 -4.12
C ALA A 149 -13.87 4.17 -4.95
N LEU A 150 -15.01 4.19 -5.67
CA LEU A 150 -15.41 3.08 -6.54
C LEU A 150 -14.47 2.94 -7.75
N ARG A 151 -14.11 4.04 -8.41
CA ARG A 151 -13.19 4.05 -9.55
C ARG A 151 -11.81 3.55 -9.14
N LEU A 152 -11.29 4.05 -8.02
CA LEU A 152 -10.01 3.63 -7.46
C LEU A 152 -10.04 2.13 -7.14
N TYR A 153 -11.04 1.68 -6.38
CA TYR A 153 -11.17 0.27 -6.00
C TYR A 153 -11.27 -0.68 -7.21
N ASP A 154 -11.96 -0.24 -8.27
CA ASP A 154 -12.05 -1.01 -9.51
C ASP A 154 -10.71 -1.10 -10.23
N GLU A 155 -9.96 0.00 -10.31
CA GLU A 155 -8.64 0.02 -10.94
C GLU A 155 -7.62 -0.80 -10.16
N LEU A 156 -7.57 -0.68 -8.83
CA LEU A 156 -6.67 -1.46 -7.97
C LEU A 156 -6.86 -2.97 -8.17
N GLY A 157 -8.10 -3.40 -8.42
CA GLY A 157 -8.41 -4.81 -8.72
C GLY A 157 -7.79 -5.31 -10.02
N LYS A 158 -7.56 -4.44 -10.99
CA LYS A 158 -7.02 -4.76 -12.32
C LYS A 158 -5.50 -4.70 -12.41
N ILE A 159 -4.83 -4.11 -11.44
CA ILE A 159 -3.37 -3.96 -11.45
C ILE A 159 -2.69 -5.33 -11.61
N TYR A 160 -1.74 -5.38 -12.53
CA TYR A 160 -0.85 -6.53 -12.72
C TYR A 160 0.56 -6.06 -13.03
N VAL A 161 1.50 -6.43 -12.16
CA VAL A 161 2.94 -6.12 -12.31
C VAL A 161 3.82 -7.37 -12.26
N GLY A 162 3.21 -8.55 -12.41
CA GLY A 162 3.93 -9.83 -12.30
C GLY A 162 5.13 -9.94 -13.26
N ASP A 163 5.00 -9.43 -14.48
CA ASP A 163 6.05 -9.48 -15.49
C ASP A 163 7.20 -8.50 -15.21
N LEU A 164 6.96 -7.48 -14.42
CA LEU A 164 7.97 -6.48 -14.04
C LEU A 164 8.91 -6.98 -12.95
N LEU A 165 8.48 -7.93 -12.11
CA LEU A 165 9.21 -8.34 -10.90
C LEU A 165 10.65 -8.77 -11.18
N LYS A 166 10.88 -9.53 -12.23
CA LYS A 166 12.21 -10.02 -12.66
C LYS A 166 13.15 -8.90 -13.14
N HIS A 167 12.61 -7.72 -13.41
CA HIS A 167 13.36 -6.56 -13.91
C HIS A 167 13.71 -5.55 -12.82
N VAL A 168 13.24 -5.75 -11.59
CA VAL A 168 13.61 -4.91 -10.44
C VAL A 168 15.10 -5.08 -10.14
N LYS A 169 15.84 -3.97 -10.17
CA LYS A 169 17.30 -3.95 -9.90
C LYS A 169 17.63 -3.44 -8.50
N ALA A 170 16.74 -2.67 -7.89
CA ALA A 170 16.94 -2.14 -6.55
C ALA A 170 16.94 -3.28 -5.51
N PRO A 171 17.85 -3.26 -4.52
CA PRO A 171 17.72 -4.09 -3.34
C PRO A 171 16.31 -4.01 -2.80
N THR A 172 15.67 -5.16 -2.51
CA THR A 172 14.26 -5.20 -2.16
C THR A 172 14.02 -5.92 -0.84
N LEU A 173 13.22 -5.29 0.03
CA LEU A 173 12.70 -5.86 1.27
C LEU A 173 11.19 -5.98 1.16
N VAL A 174 10.67 -7.19 1.35
CA VAL A 174 9.23 -7.46 1.38
C VAL A 174 8.84 -7.83 2.81
N LEU A 175 7.88 -7.10 3.38
CA LEU A 175 7.31 -7.37 4.69
C LEU A 175 5.79 -7.60 4.52
N HIS A 176 5.25 -8.61 5.22
CA HIS A 176 3.84 -8.94 5.09
C HIS A 176 3.31 -9.58 6.37
N CYS A 177 2.14 -9.13 6.85
CA CYS A 177 1.46 -9.77 7.96
C CYS A 177 0.87 -11.13 7.53
N ARG A 178 1.01 -12.17 8.38
CA ARG A 178 0.60 -13.54 8.03
C ARG A 178 -0.89 -13.68 7.76
N ASP A 179 -1.69 -12.99 8.56
CA ASP A 179 -3.14 -13.13 8.53
C ASP A 179 -3.81 -11.87 7.98
N ASP A 180 -3.15 -11.18 7.05
CA ASP A 180 -3.69 -10.00 6.35
C ASP A 180 -4.93 -10.38 5.55
N PHE A 181 -6.08 -9.77 5.89
CA PHE A 181 -7.36 -10.05 5.22
C PHE A 181 -7.58 -9.28 3.92
N VAL A 182 -6.81 -8.23 3.68
CA VAL A 182 -6.93 -7.39 2.47
C VAL A 182 -6.07 -7.93 1.35
N VAL A 183 -4.78 -8.16 1.64
CA VAL A 183 -3.84 -8.73 0.68
C VAL A 183 -3.33 -10.07 1.22
N PRO A 184 -3.63 -11.19 0.53
CA PRO A 184 -3.19 -12.51 0.97
C PRO A 184 -1.67 -12.58 1.14
N PHE A 185 -1.22 -13.24 2.20
CA PHE A 185 0.21 -13.46 2.52
C PHE A 185 1.02 -14.03 1.34
N GLU A 186 0.35 -14.83 0.50
CA GLU A 186 0.95 -15.43 -0.70
C GLU A 186 1.39 -14.37 -1.74
N GLU A 187 0.77 -13.19 -1.77
CA GLU A 187 1.23 -12.10 -2.64
C GLU A 187 2.60 -11.57 -2.18
N GLY A 188 2.81 -11.42 -0.88
CA GLY A 188 4.14 -11.06 -0.33
C GLY A 188 5.20 -12.12 -0.65
N ARG A 189 4.85 -13.40 -0.52
CA ARG A 189 5.74 -14.52 -0.90
C ARG A 189 6.05 -14.51 -2.40
N LEU A 190 5.05 -14.25 -3.25
CA LEU A 190 5.21 -14.14 -4.69
C LEU A 190 6.17 -13.00 -5.07
N LEU A 191 5.99 -11.82 -4.48
CA LEU A 191 6.89 -10.68 -4.68
C LEU A 191 8.33 -11.06 -4.37
N ALA A 192 8.57 -11.62 -3.18
CA ALA A 192 9.91 -12.01 -2.75
C ALA A 192 10.53 -13.13 -3.60
N ALA A 193 9.72 -14.06 -4.07
CA ALA A 193 10.20 -15.17 -4.91
C ALA A 193 10.56 -14.74 -6.34
N LYS A 194 9.91 -13.70 -6.86
CA LYS A 194 10.04 -13.26 -8.26
C LYS A 194 10.98 -12.06 -8.44
N ILE A 195 11.20 -11.25 -7.40
CA ILE A 195 12.16 -10.13 -7.44
C ILE A 195 13.56 -10.67 -7.13
N PRO A 196 14.55 -10.48 -8.01
CA PRO A 196 15.91 -10.98 -7.79
C PRO A 196 16.53 -10.44 -6.50
N GLY A 197 17.00 -11.34 -5.64
CA GLY A 197 17.67 -10.97 -4.39
C GLY A 197 16.78 -10.35 -3.31
N ALA A 198 15.46 -10.36 -3.48
CA ALA A 198 14.56 -9.82 -2.48
C ALA A 198 14.59 -10.62 -1.17
N ARG A 199 14.60 -9.90 -0.04
CA ARG A 199 14.47 -10.48 1.30
C ARG A 199 13.01 -10.44 1.73
N PHE A 200 12.50 -11.56 2.25
CA PHE A 200 11.15 -11.66 2.80
C PHE A 200 11.17 -11.72 4.32
N VAL A 201 10.36 -10.87 4.95
CA VAL A 201 10.18 -10.85 6.41
C VAL A 201 8.70 -10.99 6.73
N PRO A 202 8.27 -12.17 7.21
CA PRO A 202 6.92 -12.33 7.73
C PRO A 202 6.77 -11.58 9.06
N LEU A 203 5.65 -10.91 9.20
CA LEU A 203 5.22 -10.23 10.41
C LEU A 203 4.04 -10.98 11.02
N GLU A 204 4.02 -11.08 12.35
CA GLU A 204 2.90 -11.67 13.05
C GLU A 204 1.82 -10.60 13.27
N GLY A 205 0.59 -10.86 12.82
CA GLY A 205 -0.53 -9.93 12.93
C GLY A 205 -1.52 -10.08 11.79
N ARG A 206 -2.68 -9.43 11.94
CA ARG A 206 -3.79 -9.47 10.99
C ARG A 206 -4.08 -8.12 10.33
N ASN A 207 -3.54 -7.04 10.90
CA ASN A 207 -3.79 -5.71 10.38
C ASN A 207 -3.06 -5.52 9.04
N HIS A 208 -3.80 -5.07 8.04
CA HIS A 208 -3.24 -4.66 6.77
C HIS A 208 -2.49 -3.33 6.91
N LEU A 209 -3.05 -2.40 7.68
CA LEU A 209 -2.37 -1.16 8.05
C LEU A 209 -1.73 -1.33 9.41
N LEU A 210 -0.40 -1.32 9.45
CA LEU A 210 0.38 -1.55 10.67
C LEU A 210 0.23 -0.37 11.64
N LEU A 211 -0.24 -0.67 12.84
CA LEU A 211 -0.38 0.29 13.93
C LEU A 211 0.83 0.24 14.86
N GLU A 212 1.20 1.37 15.45
CA GLU A 212 2.36 1.47 16.36
C GLU A 212 2.18 0.67 17.65
N SER A 213 0.94 0.39 18.03
CA SER A 213 0.58 -0.43 19.19
C SER A 213 0.74 -1.94 18.96
N GLU A 214 1.00 -2.40 17.74
CA GLU A 214 1.09 -3.82 17.41
C GLU A 214 2.44 -4.43 17.75
N MET A 215 2.43 -5.72 18.09
CA MET A 215 3.66 -6.50 18.32
C MET A 215 4.56 -6.56 17.07
N ALA A 216 4.00 -6.45 15.89
CA ALA A 216 4.74 -6.44 14.63
C ALA A 216 5.49 -5.13 14.37
N TRP A 217 5.07 -4.02 14.99
CA TRP A 217 5.64 -2.70 14.75
C TRP A 217 7.15 -2.60 15.05
N PRO A 218 7.67 -3.01 16.22
CA PRO A 218 9.10 -2.96 16.49
C PRO A 218 9.93 -3.75 15.48
N LYS A 219 9.44 -4.92 15.07
CA LYS A 219 10.09 -5.76 14.07
C LYS A 219 10.11 -5.08 12.71
N PHE A 220 8.99 -4.48 12.29
CA PHE A 220 8.92 -3.71 11.04
C PHE A 220 9.94 -2.58 11.02
N VAL A 221 9.97 -1.74 12.05
CA VAL A 221 10.90 -0.61 12.16
C VAL A 221 12.36 -1.10 12.12
N THR A 222 12.70 -2.10 12.92
CA THR A 222 14.06 -2.67 12.97
C THR A 222 14.49 -3.21 11.61
N GLU A 223 13.64 -3.95 10.92
CA GLU A 223 13.98 -4.54 9.62
C GLU A 223 14.13 -3.48 8.51
N VAL A 224 13.28 -2.44 8.52
CA VAL A 224 13.42 -1.32 7.59
C VAL A 224 14.70 -0.53 7.85
N ARG A 225 15.00 -0.18 9.11
CA ARG A 225 16.22 0.56 9.47
C ARG A 225 17.48 -0.23 9.14
N ARG A 226 17.51 -1.52 9.46
CA ARG A 226 18.60 -2.42 9.09
C ARG A 226 18.81 -2.45 7.59
N PHE A 227 17.73 -2.55 6.83
CA PHE A 227 17.78 -2.61 5.39
C PHE A 227 18.28 -1.32 4.75
N LEU A 228 17.94 -0.17 5.33
CA LEU A 228 18.43 1.15 4.89
C LEU A 228 19.84 1.49 5.39
N GLY A 229 20.41 0.66 6.28
CA GLY A 229 21.72 0.93 6.89
C GLY A 229 21.70 2.06 7.94
N THR A 230 20.52 2.34 8.53
CA THR A 230 20.30 3.41 9.50
C THR A 230 20.01 2.88 10.91
N GLU A 231 20.44 1.66 11.23
CA GLU A 231 20.40 1.16 12.61
C GLU A 231 21.18 2.08 13.53
N GLN A 232 20.50 2.61 14.55
CA GLN A 232 21.23 3.25 15.65
C GLN A 232 22.01 2.15 16.37
N VAL A 233 23.33 2.22 16.29
CA VAL A 233 24.21 1.41 17.13
C VAL A 233 23.95 1.90 18.57
N LYS A 234 23.29 1.06 19.38
CA LYS A 234 23.09 1.29 20.81
C LYS A 234 24.41 1.12 21.56
#